data_a940366e8c70aa31f952e2896c069c92
#
_entry.id   a940366e8c70aa31f952e2896c069c92
#
_cell.length_a   1.000
_cell.length_b   1.000
_cell.length_c   1.000
_cell.angle_alpha   90.00
_cell.angle_beta   90.00
_cell.angle_gamma   90.00
#
_symmetry.space_group_name_H-M   'P 1'
#
loop_
_entity.id
_entity.type
_entity.pdbx_description
1 polymer ?
#
loop_
_entity_poly.entity_id
_entity_poly.type
_entity_poly.pdbx_seq_one_letter_code
_entity_poly.pdbx_strand_id
1 'polypeptide(L)'
;MHLIAIGGSDAGISAALRARELDPDAEVTVVVADAYPNFSICGIPYLISGEVGHWRDLAHRSVADLEATGMRLRLDTRATAIDPTDHQVHLHGSDGRQETVGYDALVVGTGALPVVPPIAGLAGPEALGAADGVHLLHSMGDTFALATTLERQPARALIVGAGYVGLEMAEGLTVRGVRVTQVERLPEVLPTVDAELGALVRAELSDHGVEVVTATTVRSVDRAPAGAAGHLRVEASGPDGQRTTWDVDLVLVSVGVRPETGLLVVAGAATGPAGAVVVDETMRTGLPDVFGS
;
A
#
# COMPACT_ATOMS: atom_id res chain seq x y z
N MET A 1 -22.28 23.34 7.63
CA MET A 1 -21.70 22.58 6.48
C MET A 1 -21.27 21.21 6.98
N HIS A 2 -21.65 20.17 6.25
CA HIS A 2 -21.17 18.80 6.54
C HIS A 2 -20.13 18.37 5.50
N LEU A 3 -18.88 18.26 5.89
CA LEU A 3 -17.80 17.68 5.10
C LEU A 3 -17.67 16.19 5.41
N ILE A 4 -17.68 15.35 4.38
CA ILE A 4 -17.26 13.95 4.49
C ILE A 4 -15.89 13.79 3.82
N ALA A 5 -14.94 13.16 4.49
CA ALA A 5 -13.67 12.73 3.92
C ALA A 5 -13.63 11.19 3.89
N ILE A 6 -13.46 10.61 2.72
CA ILE A 6 -13.26 9.17 2.53
C ILE A 6 -11.77 8.90 2.41
N GLY A 7 -11.21 8.18 3.37
CA GLY A 7 -9.79 7.86 3.48
C GLY A 7 -9.16 8.37 4.77
N GLY A 8 -8.51 7.47 5.49
CA GLY A 8 -7.90 7.73 6.80
C GLY A 8 -6.42 8.08 6.77
N SER A 9 -5.83 8.31 5.59
CA SER A 9 -4.45 8.73 5.42
C SER A 9 -4.33 10.25 5.25
N ASP A 10 -3.21 10.74 4.78
CA ASP A 10 -2.84 12.15 4.82
C ASP A 10 -3.85 13.09 4.16
N ALA A 11 -4.36 12.73 2.98
CA ALA A 11 -5.26 13.59 2.23
C ALA A 11 -6.60 13.82 2.94
N GLY A 12 -7.30 12.75 3.31
CA GLY A 12 -8.59 12.84 4.00
C GLY A 12 -8.48 13.49 5.37
N ILE A 13 -7.48 13.10 6.16
CA ILE A 13 -7.25 13.67 7.49
C ILE A 13 -6.84 15.14 7.41
N SER A 14 -5.95 15.53 6.49
CA SER A 14 -5.54 16.92 6.33
C SER A 14 -6.69 17.82 5.91
N ALA A 15 -7.53 17.35 4.98
CA ALA A 15 -8.73 18.07 4.56
C ALA A 15 -9.71 18.26 5.74
N ALA A 16 -9.94 17.20 6.51
CA ALA A 16 -10.80 17.22 7.70
C ALA A 16 -10.29 18.19 8.77
N LEU A 17 -8.99 18.13 9.10
CA LEU A 17 -8.34 19.03 10.06
C LEU A 17 -8.45 20.48 9.58
N ARG A 18 -8.17 20.73 8.30
CA ARG A 18 -8.22 22.09 7.75
C ARG A 18 -9.65 22.66 7.76
N ALA A 19 -10.65 21.83 7.46
CA ALA A 19 -12.05 22.26 7.54
C ALA A 19 -12.44 22.68 8.96
N ARG A 20 -12.05 21.90 9.97
CA ARG A 20 -12.29 22.23 11.39
C ARG A 20 -11.54 23.48 11.85
N GLU A 21 -10.33 23.70 11.34
CA GLU A 21 -9.55 24.90 11.63
C GLU A 21 -10.20 26.17 11.06
N LEU A 22 -10.74 26.08 9.84
CA LEU A 22 -11.37 27.23 9.15
C LEU A 22 -12.79 27.51 9.66
N ASP A 23 -13.54 26.49 10.02
CA ASP A 23 -14.91 26.59 10.52
C ASP A 23 -15.09 25.60 11.69
N PRO A 24 -14.91 26.06 12.94
CA PRO A 24 -15.12 25.22 14.12
C PRO A 24 -16.54 24.68 14.28
N ASP A 25 -17.52 25.25 13.60
CA ASP A 25 -18.92 24.79 13.63
C ASP A 25 -19.24 23.79 12.52
N ALA A 26 -18.31 23.56 11.57
CA ALA A 26 -18.51 22.58 10.51
C ALA A 26 -18.62 21.17 11.11
N GLU A 27 -19.61 20.41 10.66
CA GLU A 27 -19.67 18.98 10.88
C GLU A 27 -18.67 18.28 9.96
N VAL A 28 -17.75 17.50 10.50
CA VAL A 28 -16.72 16.79 9.73
C VAL A 28 -16.76 15.30 10.10
N THR A 29 -16.94 14.46 9.09
CA THR A 29 -16.92 13.01 9.23
C THR A 29 -15.81 12.43 8.37
N VAL A 30 -14.95 11.59 8.96
CA VAL A 30 -13.91 10.85 8.22
C VAL A 30 -14.28 9.37 8.21
N VAL A 31 -14.35 8.80 7.02
CA VAL A 31 -14.68 7.39 6.79
C VAL A 31 -13.40 6.63 6.50
N VAL A 32 -13.07 5.65 7.33
CA VAL A 32 -11.83 4.86 7.26
C VAL A 32 -12.19 3.39 7.14
N ALA A 33 -11.66 2.73 6.11
CA ALA A 33 -11.99 1.35 5.80
C ALA A 33 -11.43 0.32 6.80
N ASP A 34 -10.48 0.73 7.62
CA ASP A 34 -9.87 -0.06 8.68
C ASP A 34 -9.88 0.70 10.03
N ALA A 35 -9.18 0.17 11.04
CA ALA A 35 -9.09 0.76 12.38
C ALA A 35 -7.87 1.68 12.58
N TYR A 36 -7.14 2.03 11.51
CA TYR A 36 -5.81 2.63 11.61
C TYR A 36 -5.71 3.98 10.88
N PRO A 37 -6.40 5.03 11.36
CA PRO A 37 -6.32 6.35 10.74
C PRO A 37 -4.98 7.03 11.02
N ASN A 38 -4.51 7.83 10.06
CA ASN A 38 -3.36 8.72 10.15
C ASN A 38 -2.02 8.05 10.51
N PHE A 39 -1.80 6.84 9.97
CA PHE A 39 -0.52 6.14 10.10
C PHE A 39 0.46 6.54 8.98
N SER A 40 1.74 6.66 9.37
CA SER A 40 2.85 6.84 8.44
C SER A 40 3.15 5.55 7.70
N ILE A 41 2.71 5.45 6.45
CA ILE A 41 3.02 4.31 5.58
C ILE A 41 4.53 4.24 5.31
N CYS A 42 5.20 5.39 5.16
CA CYS A 42 6.65 5.46 5.00
C CYS A 42 7.43 5.01 6.25
N GLY A 43 6.78 4.90 7.39
CA GLY A 43 7.37 4.37 8.62
C GLY A 43 7.38 2.84 8.71
N ILE A 44 6.67 2.14 7.82
CA ILE A 44 6.56 0.68 7.86
C ILE A 44 7.92 -0.03 7.77
N PRO A 45 8.86 0.35 6.89
CA PRO A 45 10.18 -0.28 6.84
C PRO A 45 10.94 -0.19 8.18
N TYR A 46 10.84 0.94 8.89
CA TYR A 46 11.46 1.15 10.21
C TYR A 46 10.79 0.32 11.32
N LEU A 47 9.50 0.08 11.22
CA LEU A 47 8.82 -0.88 12.11
C LEU A 47 9.27 -2.31 11.80
N ILE A 48 9.40 -2.65 10.54
CA ILE A 48 9.85 -3.98 10.12
C ILE A 48 11.32 -4.20 10.49
N SER A 49 12.20 -3.23 10.35
CA SER A 49 13.60 -3.33 10.81
C SER A 49 13.71 -3.47 12.32
N GLY A 50 12.75 -2.95 13.06
CA GLY A 50 12.75 -2.90 14.53
C GLY A 50 13.30 -1.59 15.11
N GLU A 51 13.62 -0.61 14.28
CA GLU A 51 14.00 0.75 14.71
C GLU A 51 12.83 1.47 15.37
N VAL A 52 11.61 1.31 14.83
CA VAL A 52 10.37 1.69 15.50
C VAL A 52 9.89 0.49 16.31
N GLY A 53 9.87 0.64 17.63
CA GLY A 53 9.61 -0.47 18.54
C GLY A 53 8.16 -0.92 18.60
N HIS A 54 7.22 -0.03 18.28
CA HIS A 54 5.80 -0.34 18.37
C HIS A 54 5.01 0.32 17.22
N TRP A 55 4.09 -0.40 16.61
CA TRP A 55 3.32 0.08 15.47
C TRP A 55 2.51 1.35 15.72
N ARG A 56 2.08 1.60 17.00
CA ARG A 56 1.38 2.84 17.36
C ARG A 56 2.26 4.09 17.22
N ASP A 57 3.58 3.93 17.27
CA ASP A 57 4.53 5.03 17.12
C ASP A 57 4.61 5.50 15.64
N LEU A 58 3.98 4.77 14.71
CA LEU A 58 3.77 5.21 13.34
C LEU A 58 2.58 6.16 13.17
N ALA A 59 1.71 6.30 14.18
CA ALA A 59 0.57 7.20 14.08
C ALA A 59 1.03 8.66 14.22
N HIS A 60 0.71 9.50 13.24
CA HIS A 60 0.92 10.95 13.37
C HIS A 60 -0.01 11.56 14.43
N ARG A 61 -1.22 11.02 14.56
CA ARG A 61 -2.21 11.36 15.59
C ARG A 61 -2.97 10.11 15.99
N SER A 62 -3.26 9.98 17.25
CA SER A 62 -4.15 8.92 17.74
C SER A 62 -5.61 9.21 17.35
N VAL A 63 -6.46 8.19 17.44
CA VAL A 63 -7.92 8.35 17.27
C VAL A 63 -8.45 9.43 18.22
N ALA A 64 -8.01 9.41 19.49
CA ALA A 64 -8.43 10.39 20.49
C ALA A 64 -8.00 11.83 20.14
N ASP A 65 -6.79 12.01 19.60
CA ASP A 65 -6.32 13.32 19.14
C ASP A 65 -7.17 13.85 17.99
N LEU A 66 -7.53 12.99 17.04
CA LEU A 66 -8.39 13.35 15.92
C LEU A 66 -9.80 13.71 16.38
N GLU A 67 -10.41 12.91 17.24
CA GLU A 67 -11.75 13.17 17.82
C GLU A 67 -11.75 14.44 18.68
N ALA A 68 -10.67 14.74 19.40
CA ALA A 68 -10.54 15.98 20.17
C ALA A 68 -10.61 17.26 19.31
N THR A 69 -10.36 17.17 18.00
CA THR A 69 -10.58 18.29 17.06
C THR A 69 -12.06 18.53 16.74
N GLY A 70 -12.95 17.63 17.18
CA GLY A 70 -14.40 17.68 16.92
C GLY A 70 -14.82 16.98 15.63
N MET A 71 -13.91 16.27 14.93
CA MET A 71 -14.31 15.40 13.81
C MET A 71 -14.87 14.08 14.32
N ARG A 72 -15.76 13.47 13.54
CA ARG A 72 -16.28 12.13 13.78
C ARG A 72 -15.51 11.13 12.93
N LEU A 73 -14.98 10.08 13.55
CA LEU A 73 -14.33 8.98 12.84
C LEU A 73 -15.31 7.80 12.68
N ARG A 74 -15.42 7.30 11.45
CA ARG A 74 -16.12 6.08 11.09
C ARG A 74 -15.08 5.04 10.70
N LEU A 75 -14.49 4.40 11.71
CA LEU A 75 -13.50 3.33 11.53
C LEU A 75 -14.19 2.03 11.09
N ASP A 76 -13.43 1.11 10.51
CA ASP A 76 -13.91 -0.18 10.00
C ASP A 76 -15.16 -0.01 9.10
N THR A 77 -15.22 1.11 8.39
CA THR A 77 -16.36 1.50 7.57
C THR A 77 -15.89 1.86 6.16
N ARG A 78 -16.46 1.19 5.18
CA ARG A 78 -16.14 1.39 3.76
C ARG A 78 -17.22 2.20 3.08
N ALA A 79 -16.85 3.23 2.34
CA ALA A 79 -17.74 3.86 1.36
C ALA A 79 -17.90 2.92 0.16
N THR A 80 -19.13 2.63 -0.22
CA THR A 80 -19.45 1.66 -1.28
C THR A 80 -20.03 2.30 -2.52
N ALA A 81 -20.63 3.48 -2.41
CA ALA A 81 -21.12 4.28 -3.53
C ALA A 81 -21.19 5.76 -3.16
N ILE A 82 -21.11 6.60 -4.19
CA ILE A 82 -21.35 8.05 -4.11
C ILE A 82 -22.51 8.35 -5.07
N ASP A 83 -23.51 9.06 -4.58
CA ASP A 83 -24.53 9.73 -5.41
C ASP A 83 -24.25 11.22 -5.43
N PRO A 84 -23.61 11.75 -6.49
CA PRO A 84 -23.28 13.17 -6.56
C PRO A 84 -24.49 14.05 -6.90
N THR A 85 -25.62 13.48 -7.34
CA THR A 85 -26.84 14.19 -7.63
C THR A 85 -27.62 14.51 -6.37
N ASP A 86 -27.75 13.50 -5.50
CA ASP A 86 -28.46 13.62 -4.21
C ASP A 86 -27.51 13.99 -3.06
N HIS A 87 -26.21 14.21 -3.34
CA HIS A 87 -25.16 14.50 -2.35
C HIS A 87 -25.13 13.46 -1.21
N GLN A 88 -25.05 12.19 -1.56
CA GLN A 88 -25.08 11.08 -0.62
C GLN A 88 -23.89 10.13 -0.79
N VAL A 89 -23.43 9.58 0.33
CA VAL A 89 -22.44 8.48 0.37
C VAL A 89 -23.08 7.29 1.06
N HIS A 90 -22.96 6.11 0.42
CA HIS A 90 -23.36 4.84 1.02
C HIS A 90 -22.19 4.22 1.76
N LEU A 91 -22.42 3.86 3.01
CA LEU A 91 -21.42 3.31 3.92
C LEU A 91 -21.78 1.89 4.32
N HIS A 92 -20.76 1.04 4.47
CA HIS A 92 -20.90 -0.33 4.95
C HIS A 92 -19.87 -0.59 6.07
N GLY A 93 -20.34 -0.76 7.29
CA GLY A 93 -19.53 -1.12 8.44
C GLY A 93 -19.11 -2.59 8.42
N SER A 94 -18.02 -2.93 9.06
CA SER A 94 -17.54 -4.31 9.22
C SER A 94 -18.51 -5.17 10.06
N ASP A 95 -19.38 -4.55 10.85
CA ASP A 95 -20.48 -5.17 11.60
C ASP A 95 -21.70 -5.52 10.72
N GLY A 96 -21.62 -5.24 9.41
CA GLY A 96 -22.71 -5.44 8.45
C GLY A 96 -23.73 -4.30 8.39
N ARG A 97 -23.58 -3.26 9.18
CA ARG A 97 -24.47 -2.09 9.15
C ARG A 97 -24.28 -1.32 7.84
N GLN A 98 -25.39 -0.96 7.21
CA GLN A 98 -25.44 -0.08 6.06
C GLN A 98 -26.09 1.25 6.45
N GLU A 99 -25.52 2.34 5.94
CA GLU A 99 -25.99 3.69 6.22
C GLU A 99 -25.81 4.56 4.98
N THR A 100 -26.69 5.52 4.77
CA THR A 100 -26.56 6.56 3.75
C THR A 100 -26.43 7.90 4.46
N VAL A 101 -25.38 8.65 4.15
CA VAL A 101 -25.07 9.93 4.81
C VAL A 101 -24.98 11.02 3.75
N GLY A 102 -25.70 12.14 4.02
CA GLY A 102 -25.66 13.31 3.15
C GLY A 102 -24.41 14.18 3.41
N TYR A 103 -23.93 14.89 2.40
CA TYR A 103 -22.81 15.83 2.51
C TYR A 103 -23.08 17.15 1.80
N ASP A 104 -22.44 18.23 2.24
CA ASP A 104 -22.34 19.50 1.52
C ASP A 104 -21.05 19.53 0.68
N ALA A 105 -20.00 18.84 1.13
CA ALA A 105 -18.75 18.67 0.39
C ALA A 105 -18.16 17.27 0.69
N LEU A 106 -17.60 16.64 -0.34
CA LEU A 106 -17.00 15.31 -0.25
C LEU A 106 -15.55 15.34 -0.71
N VAL A 107 -14.64 14.90 0.13
CA VAL A 107 -13.24 14.65 -0.23
C VAL A 107 -13.00 13.15 -0.35
N VAL A 108 -12.51 12.70 -1.51
CA VAL A 108 -12.21 11.30 -1.76
C VAL A 108 -10.69 11.12 -1.85
N GLY A 109 -10.11 10.67 -0.74
CA GLY A 109 -8.69 10.37 -0.58
C GLY A 109 -8.46 8.87 -0.35
N THR A 110 -8.97 8.03 -1.25
CA THR A 110 -8.88 6.57 -1.15
C THR A 110 -7.48 6.01 -1.41
N GLY A 111 -6.55 6.86 -1.86
CA GLY A 111 -5.15 6.50 -2.04
C GLY A 111 -4.91 5.56 -3.22
N ALA A 112 -4.13 4.51 -2.98
CA ALA A 112 -3.72 3.57 -4.00
C ALA A 112 -3.77 2.13 -3.49
N LEU A 113 -3.71 1.17 -4.41
CA LEU A 113 -3.59 -0.25 -4.12
C LEU A 113 -2.30 -0.80 -4.71
N PRO A 114 -1.65 -1.78 -4.07
CA PRO A 114 -0.49 -2.44 -4.64
C PRO A 114 -0.86 -3.15 -5.94
N VAL A 115 0.04 -3.07 -6.90
CA VAL A 115 -0.10 -3.82 -8.16
C VAL A 115 0.19 -5.28 -7.90
N VAL A 116 -0.75 -6.16 -8.25
CA VAL A 116 -0.50 -7.60 -8.38
C VAL A 116 -0.01 -7.85 -9.81
N PRO A 117 1.28 -8.16 -10.00
CA PRO A 117 1.80 -8.40 -11.35
C PRO A 117 1.27 -9.73 -11.92
N PRO A 118 1.30 -9.93 -13.25
CA PRO A 118 0.86 -11.16 -13.90
C PRO A 118 1.91 -12.28 -13.73
N ILE A 119 2.23 -12.60 -12.48
CA ILE A 119 3.12 -13.69 -12.07
C ILE A 119 2.24 -14.88 -11.69
N ALA A 120 2.53 -16.05 -12.24
CA ALA A 120 1.79 -17.26 -11.90
C ALA A 120 1.90 -17.55 -10.39
N GLY A 121 0.81 -17.97 -9.77
CA GLY A 121 0.73 -18.18 -8.32
C GLY A 121 0.31 -16.95 -7.49
N LEU A 122 0.26 -15.73 -8.09
CA LEU A 122 -0.16 -14.52 -7.37
C LEU A 122 -1.63 -14.12 -7.62
N ALA A 123 -2.31 -14.77 -8.54
CA ALA A 123 -3.70 -14.47 -8.87
C ALA A 123 -4.50 -15.76 -9.14
N GLY A 124 -5.83 -15.66 -9.01
CA GLY A 124 -6.73 -16.79 -9.21
C GLY A 124 -7.10 -17.53 -7.91
N PRO A 125 -7.89 -18.61 -8.01
CA PRO A 125 -8.41 -19.31 -6.82
C PRO A 125 -7.34 -20.04 -5.99
N GLU A 126 -6.21 -20.36 -6.59
CA GLU A 126 -5.06 -21.01 -5.93
C GLU A 126 -3.93 -20.02 -5.60
N ALA A 127 -4.22 -18.70 -5.62
CA ALA A 127 -3.21 -17.69 -5.37
C ALA A 127 -2.60 -17.84 -3.97
N LEU A 128 -1.28 -17.76 -3.92
CA LEU A 128 -0.53 -17.70 -2.67
C LEU A 128 -0.63 -16.32 -2.05
N GLY A 129 -0.75 -16.26 -0.73
CA GLY A 129 -0.92 -15.04 0.02
C GLY A 129 -0.12 -15.02 1.31
N ALA A 130 -0.48 -14.12 2.21
CA ALA A 130 0.21 -13.91 3.48
C ALA A 130 0.33 -15.19 4.33
N ALA A 131 -0.69 -16.03 4.31
CA ALA A 131 -0.67 -17.32 5.03
C ALA A 131 0.42 -18.27 4.50
N ASP A 132 0.75 -18.16 3.21
CA ASP A 132 1.78 -18.93 2.53
C ASP A 132 3.16 -18.25 2.56
N GLY A 133 3.28 -17.03 3.12
CA GLY A 133 4.51 -16.25 3.13
C GLY A 133 4.70 -15.33 1.91
N VAL A 134 3.64 -15.10 1.14
CA VAL A 134 3.66 -14.16 0.00
C VAL A 134 2.92 -12.89 0.38
N HIS A 135 3.60 -11.75 0.31
CA HIS A 135 3.11 -10.47 0.80
C HIS A 135 3.11 -9.38 -0.27
N LEU A 136 2.07 -8.58 -0.25
CA LEU A 136 2.04 -7.21 -0.74
C LEU A 136 2.21 -6.30 0.49
N LEU A 137 2.66 -5.06 0.31
CA LEU A 137 2.85 -4.14 1.43
C LEU A 137 2.32 -2.76 1.06
N HIS A 138 1.24 -2.36 1.71
CA HIS A 138 0.66 -1.03 1.51
C HIS A 138 -0.16 -0.52 2.72
N SER A 139 -0.69 -1.41 3.54
CA SER A 139 -1.57 -1.09 4.66
C SER A 139 -1.00 -1.57 5.99
N MET A 140 -1.59 -1.11 7.09
CA MET A 140 -1.27 -1.67 8.42
C MET A 140 -1.66 -3.15 8.52
N GLY A 141 -2.73 -3.57 7.85
CA GLY A 141 -3.11 -4.99 7.77
C GLY A 141 -2.03 -5.84 7.12
N ASP A 142 -1.47 -5.38 5.98
CA ASP A 142 -0.34 -6.06 5.32
C ASP A 142 0.91 -6.09 6.22
N THR A 143 1.15 -5.00 6.93
CA THR A 143 2.28 -4.88 7.87
C THR A 143 2.18 -5.92 8.99
N PHE A 144 1.01 -6.10 9.59
CA PHE A 144 0.79 -7.10 10.64
C PHE A 144 0.91 -8.53 10.10
N ALA A 145 0.41 -8.78 8.89
CA ALA A 145 0.57 -10.09 8.25
C ALA A 145 2.04 -10.41 7.98
N LEU A 146 2.82 -9.43 7.50
CA LEU A 146 4.25 -9.57 7.31
C LEU A 146 4.99 -9.78 8.64
N ALA A 147 4.66 -8.98 9.68
CA ALA A 147 5.23 -9.13 11.01
C ALA A 147 5.01 -10.55 11.58
N THR A 148 3.80 -11.09 11.42
CA THR A 148 3.48 -12.49 11.81
C THR A 148 4.34 -13.51 11.06
N THR A 149 4.64 -13.29 9.79
CA THR A 149 5.56 -14.16 9.03
C THR A 149 6.99 -14.03 9.57
N LEU A 150 7.43 -12.83 9.92
CA LEU A 150 8.77 -12.59 10.47
C LEU A 150 8.97 -13.21 11.88
N GLU A 151 7.91 -13.37 12.68
CA GLU A 151 7.95 -14.10 13.95
C GLU A 151 8.36 -15.58 13.78
N ARG A 152 8.11 -16.16 12.59
CA ARG A 152 8.55 -17.52 12.24
C ARG A 152 10.03 -17.58 11.88
N GLN A 153 10.76 -16.46 11.92
CA GLN A 153 12.20 -16.37 11.63
C GLN A 153 12.58 -16.91 10.24
N PRO A 154 12.01 -16.37 9.15
CA PRO A 154 12.36 -16.81 7.81
C PRO A 154 13.86 -16.60 7.57
N ALA A 155 14.51 -17.61 7.00
CA ALA A 155 15.95 -17.53 6.74
C ALA A 155 16.27 -16.82 5.43
N ARG A 156 15.32 -16.84 4.47
CA ARG A 156 15.49 -16.28 3.12
C ARG A 156 14.23 -15.56 2.68
N ALA A 157 14.42 -14.39 2.10
CA ALA A 157 13.35 -13.63 1.46
C ALA A 157 13.74 -13.30 0.01
N LEU A 158 12.74 -13.24 -0.87
CA LEU A 158 12.88 -12.68 -2.20
C LEU A 158 11.94 -11.50 -2.35
N ILE A 159 12.49 -10.36 -2.76
CA ILE A 159 11.73 -9.14 -3.05
C ILE A 159 11.61 -8.99 -4.57
N VAL A 160 10.38 -8.87 -5.05
CA VAL A 160 10.08 -8.61 -6.46
C VAL A 160 9.89 -7.11 -6.64
N GLY A 161 10.81 -6.48 -7.35
CA GLY A 161 10.86 -5.04 -7.59
C GLY A 161 11.90 -4.32 -6.74
N ALA A 162 12.60 -3.36 -7.34
CA ALA A 162 13.64 -2.55 -6.70
C ALA A 162 13.36 -1.04 -6.82
N GLY A 163 12.10 -0.65 -6.62
CA GLY A 163 11.70 0.73 -6.35
C GLY A 163 11.93 1.09 -4.88
N TYR A 164 11.54 2.30 -4.44
CA TYR A 164 11.74 2.80 -3.08
C TYR A 164 11.35 1.81 -1.99
N VAL A 165 10.10 1.34 -1.99
CA VAL A 165 9.60 0.40 -0.97
C VAL A 165 10.38 -0.91 -0.97
N GLY A 166 10.72 -1.45 -2.17
CA GLY A 166 11.50 -2.68 -2.27
C GLY A 166 12.90 -2.53 -1.68
N LEU A 167 13.56 -1.37 -1.88
CA LEU A 167 14.89 -1.06 -1.35
C LEU A 167 14.85 -0.91 0.18
N GLU A 168 13.93 -0.13 0.71
CA GLU A 168 13.73 0.06 2.14
C GLU A 168 13.42 -1.28 2.85
N MET A 169 12.63 -2.12 2.22
CA MET A 169 12.32 -3.45 2.76
C MET A 169 13.50 -4.42 2.67
N ALA A 170 14.37 -4.30 1.66
CA ALA A 170 15.59 -5.08 1.58
C ALA A 170 16.52 -4.75 2.76
N GLU A 171 16.69 -3.47 3.08
CA GLU A 171 17.40 -3.02 4.25
C GLU A 171 16.76 -3.57 5.54
N GLY A 172 15.46 -3.31 5.75
CA GLY A 172 14.76 -3.72 6.97
C GLY A 172 14.81 -5.22 7.24
N LEU A 173 14.69 -6.06 6.19
CA LEU A 173 14.79 -7.51 6.32
C LEU A 173 16.24 -7.96 6.59
N THR A 174 17.22 -7.31 5.96
CA THR A 174 18.65 -7.60 6.18
C THR A 174 19.07 -7.28 7.61
N VAL A 175 18.63 -6.14 8.17
CA VAL A 175 18.86 -5.78 9.58
C VAL A 175 18.30 -6.85 10.53
N ARG A 176 17.20 -7.51 10.18
CA ARG A 176 16.64 -8.65 10.93
C ARG A 176 17.41 -9.97 10.75
N GLY A 177 18.46 -9.98 9.96
CA GLY A 177 19.25 -11.18 9.67
C GLY A 177 18.65 -12.12 8.63
N VAL A 178 17.64 -11.67 7.88
CA VAL A 178 17.08 -12.42 6.75
C VAL A 178 18.00 -12.27 5.54
N ARG A 179 18.34 -13.34 4.86
CA ARG A 179 19.08 -13.27 3.58
C ARG A 179 18.13 -12.81 2.49
N VAL A 180 18.43 -11.69 1.85
CA VAL A 180 17.56 -11.07 0.86
C VAL A 180 18.13 -11.23 -0.54
N THR A 181 17.30 -11.75 -1.45
CA THR A 181 17.48 -11.63 -2.89
C THR A 181 16.47 -10.62 -3.42
N GLN A 182 16.91 -9.59 -4.11
CA GLN A 182 16.07 -8.59 -4.74
C GLN A 182 16.11 -8.73 -6.25
N VAL A 183 14.96 -8.93 -6.89
CA VAL A 183 14.85 -9.15 -8.34
C VAL A 183 14.15 -7.96 -8.97
N GLU A 184 14.84 -7.34 -9.94
CA GLU A 184 14.32 -6.20 -10.71
C GLU A 184 14.27 -6.54 -12.21
N ARG A 185 13.14 -6.23 -12.83
CA ARG A 185 12.90 -6.45 -14.26
C ARG A 185 13.72 -5.49 -15.13
N LEU A 186 13.92 -4.28 -14.66
CA LEU A 186 14.68 -3.26 -15.38
C LEU A 186 16.20 -3.49 -15.25
N PRO A 187 17.01 -2.88 -16.12
CA PRO A 187 18.46 -3.04 -16.09
C PRO A 187 19.13 -2.52 -14.81
N GLU A 188 18.46 -1.61 -14.09
CA GLU A 188 18.99 -1.02 -12.86
C GLU A 188 17.88 -0.85 -11.80
N VAL A 189 18.27 -0.79 -10.53
CA VAL A 189 17.37 -0.47 -9.40
C VAL A 189 16.99 1.00 -9.42
N LEU A 190 15.94 1.37 -8.68
CA LEU A 190 15.47 2.74 -8.52
C LEU A 190 15.23 3.46 -9.86
N PRO A 191 14.35 2.95 -10.73
CA PRO A 191 14.20 3.42 -12.11
C PRO A 191 13.68 4.86 -12.26
N THR A 192 13.46 5.55 -11.15
CA THR A 192 13.05 6.96 -11.08
C THR A 192 14.22 7.93 -11.09
N VAL A 193 15.45 7.43 -11.01
CA VAL A 193 16.67 8.22 -11.09
C VAL A 193 17.53 7.77 -12.28
N ASP A 194 18.60 8.52 -12.60
CA ASP A 194 19.56 8.14 -13.64
C ASP A 194 20.24 6.81 -13.30
N ALA A 195 20.54 5.99 -14.31
CA ALA A 195 21.08 4.65 -14.11
C ALA A 195 22.40 4.62 -13.33
N GLU A 196 23.24 5.65 -13.47
CA GLU A 196 24.49 5.81 -12.71
C GLU A 196 24.22 5.93 -11.20
N LEU A 197 23.16 6.63 -10.80
CA LEU A 197 22.75 6.73 -9.40
C LEU A 197 22.15 5.42 -8.91
N GLY A 198 21.32 4.76 -9.73
CA GLY A 198 20.81 3.42 -9.44
C GLY A 198 21.93 2.42 -9.20
N ALA A 199 22.99 2.46 -10.01
CA ALA A 199 24.16 1.59 -9.87
C ALA A 199 24.89 1.79 -8.52
N LEU A 200 24.95 3.02 -8.01
CA LEU A 200 25.50 3.28 -6.67
C LEU A 200 24.64 2.67 -5.57
N VAL A 201 23.32 2.81 -5.67
CA VAL A 201 22.38 2.17 -4.72
C VAL A 201 22.50 0.66 -4.77
N ARG A 202 22.59 0.06 -5.95
CA ARG A 202 22.78 -1.39 -6.11
C ARG A 202 24.09 -1.86 -5.49
N ALA A 203 25.18 -1.10 -5.67
CA ALA A 203 26.47 -1.43 -5.05
C ALA A 203 26.36 -1.40 -3.51
N GLU A 204 25.74 -0.38 -2.94
CA GLU A 204 25.50 -0.26 -1.49
C GLU A 204 24.71 -1.44 -0.94
N LEU A 205 23.61 -1.83 -1.61
CA LEU A 205 22.85 -3.01 -1.21
C LEU A 205 23.70 -4.29 -1.22
N SER A 206 24.53 -4.45 -2.25
CA SER A 206 25.40 -5.62 -2.39
C SER A 206 26.48 -5.64 -1.30
N ASP A 207 27.04 -4.50 -0.93
CA ASP A 207 28.00 -4.35 0.15
C ASP A 207 27.40 -4.69 1.52
N HIS A 208 26.08 -4.51 1.66
CA HIS A 208 25.30 -4.92 2.85
C HIS A 208 24.74 -6.36 2.74
N GLY A 209 25.14 -7.13 1.74
CA GLY A 209 24.83 -8.57 1.63
C GLY A 209 23.49 -8.89 0.97
N VAL A 210 22.83 -7.92 0.32
CA VAL A 210 21.66 -8.17 -0.52
C VAL A 210 22.12 -8.70 -1.89
N GLU A 211 21.59 -9.85 -2.29
CA GLU A 211 21.75 -10.34 -3.67
C GLU A 211 20.82 -9.55 -4.60
N VAL A 212 21.36 -8.66 -5.43
CA VAL A 212 20.57 -7.85 -6.38
C VAL A 212 20.67 -8.43 -7.78
N VAL A 213 19.54 -8.82 -8.36
CA VAL A 213 19.44 -9.43 -9.70
C VAL A 213 18.58 -8.54 -10.58
N THR A 214 19.22 -7.77 -11.45
CA THR A 214 18.57 -6.85 -12.40
C THR A 214 18.30 -7.51 -13.76
N ALA A 215 17.59 -6.82 -14.66
CA ALA A 215 17.18 -7.28 -15.97
C ALA A 215 16.53 -8.69 -15.95
N THR A 216 15.84 -9.03 -14.86
CA THR A 216 15.32 -10.37 -14.62
C THR A 216 13.84 -10.29 -14.23
N THR A 217 13.01 -11.05 -14.92
CA THR A 217 11.55 -11.05 -14.72
C THR A 217 11.11 -12.30 -13.99
N VAL A 218 10.51 -12.13 -12.80
CA VAL A 218 9.84 -13.22 -12.07
C VAL A 218 8.64 -13.72 -12.88
N ARG A 219 8.50 -15.03 -13.01
CA ARG A 219 7.47 -15.69 -13.81
C ARG A 219 6.45 -16.45 -12.97
N SER A 220 6.91 -17.11 -11.92
CA SER A 220 6.01 -17.81 -11.00
C SER A 220 6.49 -17.77 -9.56
N VAL A 221 5.54 -17.93 -8.66
CA VAL A 221 5.75 -18.24 -7.25
C VAL A 221 4.89 -19.47 -6.93
N ASP A 222 5.54 -20.54 -6.52
CA ASP A 222 4.90 -21.82 -6.26
C ASP A 222 5.31 -22.36 -4.88
N ARG A 223 4.61 -23.37 -4.38
CA ARG A 223 5.10 -24.13 -3.23
C ARG A 223 6.32 -24.95 -3.64
N ALA A 224 7.41 -24.85 -2.86
CA ALA A 224 8.63 -25.60 -3.12
C ALA A 224 8.44 -27.10 -2.86
N PRO A 225 9.16 -27.98 -3.56
CA PRO A 225 9.13 -29.40 -3.29
C PRO A 225 9.69 -29.73 -1.90
N ALA A 226 9.29 -30.89 -1.37
CA ALA A 226 9.78 -31.38 -0.08
C ALA A 226 11.32 -31.48 -0.06
N GLY A 227 11.94 -30.96 0.99
CA GLY A 227 13.40 -30.93 1.16
C GLY A 227 14.10 -29.72 0.51
N ALA A 228 13.37 -28.80 -0.10
CA ALA A 228 13.90 -27.53 -0.57
C ALA A 228 14.40 -26.66 0.60
N ALA A 229 15.20 -25.64 0.28
CA ALA A 229 15.77 -24.76 1.30
C ALA A 229 14.76 -23.77 1.92
N GLY A 230 13.62 -23.55 1.26
CA GLY A 230 12.47 -22.77 1.72
C GLY A 230 11.18 -23.47 1.28
N HIS A 231 10.02 -22.96 1.70
CA HIS A 231 8.73 -23.55 1.37
C HIS A 231 8.07 -22.91 0.13
N LEU A 232 8.65 -21.83 -0.41
CA LEU A 232 8.26 -21.19 -1.66
C LEU A 232 9.37 -21.34 -2.70
N ARG A 233 8.98 -21.55 -3.94
CA ARG A 233 9.88 -21.55 -5.10
C ARG A 233 9.52 -20.39 -6.01
N VAL A 234 10.50 -19.56 -6.33
CA VAL A 234 10.37 -18.46 -7.29
C VAL A 234 11.15 -18.80 -8.53
N GLU A 235 10.48 -18.75 -9.70
CA GLU A 235 11.14 -18.87 -11.00
C GLU A 235 11.19 -17.53 -11.71
N ALA A 236 12.33 -17.22 -12.31
CA ALA A 236 12.52 -16.03 -13.10
C ALA A 236 13.28 -16.30 -14.39
N SER A 237 13.20 -15.36 -15.34
CA SER A 237 13.95 -15.42 -16.59
C SER A 237 14.75 -14.14 -16.80
N GLY A 238 16.04 -14.30 -17.08
CA GLY A 238 16.94 -13.23 -17.49
C GLY A 238 16.78 -12.84 -18.98
N PRO A 239 17.60 -11.87 -19.47
CA PRO A 239 17.51 -11.33 -20.83
C PRO A 239 17.67 -12.40 -21.92
N ASP A 240 18.54 -13.37 -21.71
CA ASP A 240 18.86 -14.44 -22.67
C ASP A 240 17.89 -15.64 -22.55
N GLY A 241 16.79 -15.49 -21.80
CA GLY A 241 15.85 -16.58 -21.53
C GLY A 241 16.39 -17.61 -20.53
N GLN A 242 17.56 -17.37 -19.92
CA GLN A 242 18.07 -18.22 -18.86
C GLN A 242 17.11 -18.21 -17.68
N ARG A 243 16.76 -19.40 -17.20
CA ARG A 243 15.92 -19.57 -16.01
C ARG A 243 16.77 -19.65 -14.76
N THR A 244 16.31 -18.95 -13.72
CA THR A 244 16.88 -19.02 -12.38
C THR A 244 15.76 -19.33 -11.40
N THR A 245 16.07 -20.11 -10.36
CA THR A 245 15.12 -20.46 -9.32
C THR A 245 15.71 -20.20 -7.93
N TRP A 246 14.86 -19.74 -7.01
CA TRP A 246 15.19 -19.58 -5.60
C TRP A 246 14.15 -20.29 -4.75
N ASP A 247 14.62 -21.01 -3.74
CA ASP A 247 13.77 -21.57 -2.69
C ASP A 247 13.88 -20.65 -1.47
N VAL A 248 12.77 -20.02 -1.07
CA VAL A 248 12.72 -18.99 -0.03
C VAL A 248 11.58 -19.22 0.96
N ASP A 249 11.61 -18.49 2.07
CA ASP A 249 10.60 -18.59 3.13
C ASP A 249 9.60 -17.43 3.07
N LEU A 250 9.95 -16.35 2.36
CA LEU A 250 9.15 -15.16 2.23
C LEU A 250 9.31 -14.57 0.83
N VAL A 251 8.21 -14.17 0.21
CA VAL A 251 8.20 -13.37 -1.02
C VAL A 251 7.47 -12.06 -0.74
N LEU A 252 8.14 -10.94 -1.00
CA LEU A 252 7.54 -9.61 -0.93
C LEU A 252 7.42 -9.04 -2.35
N VAL A 253 6.21 -8.67 -2.75
CA VAL A 253 5.96 -8.09 -4.08
C VAL A 253 5.77 -6.58 -3.96
N SER A 254 6.70 -5.81 -4.52
CA SER A 254 6.74 -4.34 -4.47
C SER A 254 7.04 -3.76 -5.85
N VAL A 255 6.07 -3.90 -6.77
CA VAL A 255 6.20 -3.51 -8.18
C VAL A 255 5.41 -2.24 -8.55
N GLY A 256 5.07 -1.46 -7.53
CA GLY A 256 4.32 -0.21 -7.65
C GLY A 256 2.87 -0.32 -7.19
N VAL A 257 2.18 0.79 -7.34
CA VAL A 257 0.78 0.97 -6.91
C VAL A 257 -0.07 1.50 -8.07
N ARG A 258 -1.38 1.32 -7.97
CA ARG A 258 -2.37 1.94 -8.86
C ARG A 258 -3.35 2.77 -8.04
N PRO A 259 -3.84 3.91 -8.55
CA PRO A 259 -4.84 4.71 -7.86
C PRO A 259 -6.10 3.90 -7.55
N GLU A 260 -6.66 4.09 -6.34
CA GLU A 260 -7.95 3.50 -5.96
C GLU A 260 -9.07 4.51 -6.26
N THR A 261 -9.45 4.59 -7.53
CA THR A 261 -10.45 5.54 -8.04
C THR A 261 -11.79 4.90 -8.35
N GLY A 262 -11.96 3.60 -8.06
CA GLY A 262 -13.16 2.84 -8.42
C GLY A 262 -14.46 3.51 -7.96
N LEU A 263 -14.48 4.05 -6.75
CA LEU A 263 -15.63 4.75 -6.19
C LEU A 263 -16.03 6.00 -7.01
N LEU A 264 -15.04 6.81 -7.39
CA LEU A 264 -15.24 8.02 -8.20
C LEU A 264 -15.60 7.70 -9.65
N VAL A 265 -14.99 6.67 -10.22
CA VAL A 265 -15.29 6.24 -11.60
C VAL A 265 -16.73 5.77 -11.73
N VAL A 266 -17.21 4.97 -10.78
CA VAL A 266 -18.61 4.51 -10.75
C VAL A 266 -19.59 5.68 -10.60
N ALA A 267 -19.19 6.73 -9.85
CA ALA A 267 -19.96 7.96 -9.69
C ALA A 267 -19.93 8.88 -10.93
N GLY A 268 -19.09 8.58 -11.94
CA GLY A 268 -19.02 9.29 -13.21
C GLY A 268 -17.84 10.28 -13.33
N ALA A 269 -16.84 10.23 -12.43
CA ALA A 269 -15.66 11.05 -12.55
C ALA A 269 -14.77 10.62 -13.73
N ALA A 270 -14.17 11.60 -14.40
CA ALA A 270 -13.18 11.36 -15.45
C ALA A 270 -11.85 10.88 -14.88
N THR A 271 -11.18 9.99 -15.61
CA THR A 271 -9.83 9.52 -15.28
C THR A 271 -8.82 9.89 -16.35
N GLY A 272 -7.60 10.16 -15.91
CA GLY A 272 -6.44 10.43 -16.72
C GLY A 272 -5.53 9.19 -16.88
N PRO A 273 -4.25 9.40 -17.21
CA PRO A 273 -3.25 8.33 -17.30
C PRO A 273 -3.19 7.50 -16.02
N ALA A 274 -2.92 6.20 -16.19
CA ALA A 274 -2.83 5.21 -15.10
C ALA A 274 -4.09 5.09 -14.21
N GLY A 275 -5.24 5.65 -14.63
CA GLY A 275 -6.50 5.55 -13.91
C GLY A 275 -6.66 6.55 -12.74
N ALA A 276 -5.77 7.54 -12.61
CA ALA A 276 -5.93 8.60 -11.63
C ALA A 276 -7.14 9.50 -11.99
N VAL A 277 -7.85 9.99 -10.99
CA VAL A 277 -8.97 10.92 -11.21
C VAL A 277 -8.46 12.26 -11.76
N VAL A 278 -9.20 12.84 -12.69
CA VAL A 278 -8.92 14.18 -13.21
C VAL A 278 -9.51 15.22 -12.26
N VAL A 279 -8.65 16.14 -11.81
CA VAL A 279 -9.03 17.27 -10.95
C VAL A 279 -8.52 18.58 -11.53
N ASP A 280 -9.13 19.67 -11.14
CA ASP A 280 -8.63 21.03 -11.41
C ASP A 280 -7.59 21.48 -10.37
N GLU A 281 -7.10 22.71 -10.48
CA GLU A 281 -6.11 23.30 -9.56
C GLU A 281 -6.61 23.46 -8.11
N THR A 282 -7.91 23.30 -7.88
CA THR A 282 -8.54 23.32 -6.55
C THR A 282 -8.94 21.93 -6.07
N MET A 283 -8.45 20.86 -6.73
CA MET A 283 -8.75 19.46 -6.46
C MET A 283 -10.23 19.09 -6.71
N ARG A 284 -10.98 19.89 -7.46
CA ARG A 284 -12.35 19.55 -7.85
C ARG A 284 -12.33 18.49 -8.94
N THR A 285 -13.14 17.48 -8.77
CA THR A 285 -13.48 16.53 -9.85
C THR A 285 -14.53 17.17 -10.78
N GLY A 286 -14.92 16.49 -11.85
CA GLY A 286 -16.06 16.92 -12.65
C GLY A 286 -17.44 16.68 -11.99
N LEU A 287 -17.48 16.15 -10.77
CA LEU A 287 -18.70 15.89 -10.01
C LEU A 287 -19.03 17.06 -9.07
N PRO A 288 -20.33 17.41 -8.87
CA PRO A 288 -20.74 18.49 -7.97
C PRO A 288 -20.23 18.27 -6.54
N ASP A 289 -19.54 19.25 -5.98
CA ASP A 289 -19.04 19.30 -4.60
C ASP A 289 -18.20 18.07 -4.16
N VAL A 290 -17.59 17.40 -5.14
CA VAL A 290 -16.69 16.25 -4.92
C VAL A 290 -15.26 16.61 -5.32
N PHE A 291 -14.35 16.43 -4.37
CA PHE A 291 -12.92 16.68 -4.49
C PHE A 291 -12.17 15.35 -4.47
N GLY A 292 -11.10 15.22 -5.25
CA GLY A 292 -10.26 14.03 -5.32
C GLY A 292 -8.80 14.34 -4.98
N SER A 293 -8.10 13.38 -4.39
CA SER A 293 -6.68 13.51 -4.06
C SER A 293 -5.96 12.17 -4.20
#